data_3cbe3ebfe11645d27c51f5c2b5fa60d3
#
_entry.id   3cbe3ebfe11645d27c51f5c2b5fa60d3
#
_cell.length_a   1.000
_cell.length_b   1.000
_cell.length_c   1.000
_cell.angle_alpha   90.00
_cell.angle_beta   90.00
_cell.angle_gamma   90.00
#
_symmetry.space_group_name_H-M   'P 1'
#
loop_
_entity.id
_entity.type
_entity.pdbx_description
1 polymer ?
#
loop_
_entity_poly.entity_id
_entity_poly.type
_entity_poly.pdbx_seq_one_letter_code
_entity_poly.pdbx_strand_id
1 'polypeptide(L)'
;MFDSAEDLPAVSPAVSTARLAGLIEQNHAELVSAECRMLQLACAWADAHYLDSSGEDYQPLIRRACAWGGEGTPEVSEYCAAELGALQGTGMMAARVLIADALDLRHRLPRLWGRVLTGGVRAWQARKIAEQTRALSWEACADVDHALSDFVGMMPWPRFAKILSATILEADPALAAERAVRARTTQDVFSFDSEDGLKTIVAKAVAGDAIWFLATVNRIAEILAARGDADPVGTRRARALGILAQPAEALRLLIEHQHDRADQRNESTAQAAADASSDGAPGPEPHASSAGELGYESESAWETDDHQSLSMAVPPAFDAAAVRPRVVLHFHLSEAALRTGHAMVRPEEGGPVTLEELLEFLGRTGCHVRIQPVLDPTEIAPIDGYEVPQRLRAAVRVRQIADVFPFGTCVSPKMDLDHTERYVPMDYGGPPGQTRLGNLGPMGRPGHRAVTHGGWKKRQPESGYFVHRSPYGFVYLVTNQGTLALGRTDFSAAVWEASAPRNEISETRCHLPPDVLQISVRIP
;
A
#
# COMPACT_ATOMS: atom_id res chain seq x y z
N MET A 1 -26.17 -10.26 -39.94
CA MET A 1 -27.03 -9.08 -40.20
C MET A 1 -27.81 -8.87 -38.92
N PHE A 2 -27.19 -8.19 -37.94
CA PHE A 2 -27.85 -7.81 -36.70
C PHE A 2 -28.36 -6.38 -36.92
N ASP A 3 -29.63 -6.34 -37.33
CA ASP A 3 -30.38 -5.11 -37.39
C ASP A 3 -31.19 -5.03 -36.10
N SER A 4 -30.70 -4.31 -35.15
CA SER A 4 -31.37 -3.62 -34.07
C SER A 4 -30.32 -3.13 -33.05
N ALA A 5 -29.62 -2.06 -33.42
CA ALA A 5 -29.23 -1.10 -32.40
C ALA A 5 -30.56 -0.44 -31.98
N GLU A 6 -31.30 -1.09 -31.08
CA GLU A 6 -32.31 -0.39 -30.30
C GLU A 6 -31.57 0.77 -29.63
N ASP A 7 -31.93 1.98 -30.03
CA ASP A 7 -31.38 3.23 -29.50
C ASP A 7 -31.36 3.13 -27.99
N LEU A 8 -30.14 3.11 -27.42
CA LEU A 8 -29.98 3.28 -25.97
C LEU A 8 -30.74 4.55 -25.61
N PRO A 9 -31.75 4.48 -24.73
CA PRO A 9 -32.58 5.63 -24.43
C PRO A 9 -31.68 6.79 -23.98
N ALA A 10 -31.64 7.85 -24.79
CA ALA A 10 -30.84 9.04 -24.50
C ALA A 10 -31.25 9.56 -23.11
N VAL A 11 -30.31 9.64 -22.19
CA VAL A 11 -30.55 10.19 -20.86
C VAL A 11 -30.88 11.68 -21.06
N SER A 12 -32.16 12.04 -20.88
CA SER A 12 -32.61 13.41 -21.05
C SER A 12 -31.87 14.34 -20.07
N PRO A 13 -31.36 15.51 -20.50
CA PRO A 13 -30.72 16.47 -19.61
C PRO A 13 -31.63 17.01 -18.49
N ALA A 14 -32.93 16.75 -18.54
CA ALA A 14 -33.91 17.12 -17.51
C ALA A 14 -34.03 16.10 -16.37
N VAL A 15 -33.25 15.01 -16.38
CA VAL A 15 -33.30 13.97 -15.33
C VAL A 15 -32.61 14.48 -14.06
N SER A 16 -33.31 14.36 -12.91
CA SER A 16 -32.73 14.75 -11.62
C SER A 16 -31.52 13.91 -11.27
N THR A 17 -30.55 14.49 -10.56
CA THR A 17 -29.32 13.77 -10.09
C THR A 17 -29.65 12.53 -9.26
N ALA A 18 -30.69 12.57 -8.45
CA ALA A 18 -31.14 11.40 -7.67
C ALA A 18 -31.60 10.23 -8.58
N ARG A 19 -32.30 10.55 -9.68
CA ARG A 19 -32.71 9.53 -10.66
C ARG A 19 -31.53 9.02 -11.47
N LEU A 20 -30.56 9.89 -11.82
CA LEU A 20 -29.31 9.48 -12.47
C LEU A 20 -28.51 8.54 -11.58
N ALA A 21 -28.41 8.79 -10.27
CA ALA A 21 -27.74 7.91 -9.33
C ALA A 21 -28.38 6.49 -9.30
N GLY A 22 -29.72 6.41 -9.31
CA GLY A 22 -30.41 5.13 -9.39
C GLY A 22 -30.17 4.38 -10.71
N LEU A 23 -30.14 5.09 -11.83
CA LEU A 23 -29.82 4.50 -13.15
C LEU A 23 -28.38 3.98 -13.19
N ILE A 24 -27.43 4.72 -12.62
CA ILE A 24 -26.02 4.30 -12.52
C ILE A 24 -25.91 3.02 -11.67
N GLU A 25 -26.61 2.95 -10.53
CA GLU A 25 -26.63 1.75 -9.68
C GLU A 25 -27.20 0.53 -10.42
N GLN A 26 -28.32 0.71 -11.10
CA GLN A 26 -28.94 -0.37 -11.89
C GLN A 26 -28.01 -0.84 -13.01
N ASN A 27 -27.46 0.06 -13.81
CA ASN A 27 -26.52 -0.29 -14.88
C ASN A 27 -25.27 -0.99 -14.33
N HIS A 28 -24.80 -0.60 -13.13
CA HIS A 28 -23.70 -1.28 -12.49
C HIS A 28 -24.05 -2.72 -12.11
N ALA A 29 -25.25 -2.96 -11.57
CA ALA A 29 -25.71 -4.31 -11.24
C ALA A 29 -25.86 -5.20 -12.48
N GLU A 30 -26.39 -4.65 -13.56
CA GLU A 30 -26.50 -5.35 -14.86
C GLU A 30 -25.13 -5.73 -15.42
N LEU A 31 -24.14 -4.80 -15.35
CA LEU A 31 -22.76 -5.05 -15.77
C LEU A 31 -22.13 -6.20 -14.95
N VAL A 32 -22.27 -6.17 -13.61
CA VAL A 32 -21.76 -7.23 -12.74
C VAL A 32 -22.38 -8.58 -13.09
N SER A 33 -23.69 -8.61 -13.34
CA SER A 33 -24.39 -9.83 -13.75
C SER A 33 -23.89 -10.36 -15.09
N ALA A 34 -23.66 -9.49 -16.07
CA ALA A 34 -23.14 -9.86 -17.38
C ALA A 34 -21.69 -10.39 -17.30
N GLU A 35 -20.83 -9.76 -16.50
CA GLU A 35 -19.46 -10.22 -16.23
C GLU A 35 -19.45 -11.62 -15.60
N CYS A 36 -20.30 -11.85 -14.60
CA CYS A 36 -20.47 -13.14 -13.94
C CYS A 36 -20.93 -14.23 -14.93
N ARG A 37 -21.93 -13.92 -15.74
CA ARG A 37 -22.43 -14.83 -16.79
C ARG A 37 -21.34 -15.19 -17.80
N MET A 38 -20.48 -14.25 -18.16
CA MET A 38 -19.36 -14.52 -19.06
C MET A 38 -18.40 -15.55 -18.49
N LEU A 39 -18.07 -15.49 -17.20
CA LEU A 39 -17.23 -16.51 -16.54
C LEU A 39 -17.92 -17.88 -16.48
N GLN A 40 -19.24 -17.92 -16.22
CA GLN A 40 -20.01 -19.16 -16.28
C GLN A 40 -20.01 -19.77 -17.68
N LEU A 41 -20.19 -18.96 -18.72
CA LEU A 41 -20.11 -19.38 -20.10
C LEU A 41 -18.71 -19.87 -20.47
N ALA A 42 -17.65 -19.22 -19.99
CA ALA A 42 -16.29 -19.68 -20.22
C ALA A 42 -16.00 -21.05 -19.56
N CYS A 43 -16.56 -21.30 -18.35
CA CYS A 43 -16.50 -22.61 -17.72
C CYS A 43 -17.27 -23.68 -18.55
N ALA A 44 -18.50 -23.38 -18.94
CA ALA A 44 -19.31 -24.31 -19.74
C ALA A 44 -18.68 -24.58 -21.12
N TRP A 45 -18.04 -23.56 -21.70
CA TRP A 45 -17.28 -23.70 -22.94
C TRP A 45 -16.07 -24.61 -22.76
N ALA A 46 -15.35 -24.50 -21.67
CA ALA A 46 -14.24 -25.38 -21.32
C ALA A 46 -14.70 -26.81 -21.11
N ASP A 47 -15.81 -27.02 -20.38
CA ASP A 47 -16.41 -28.33 -20.17
C ASP A 47 -16.81 -29.02 -21.51
N ALA A 48 -17.40 -28.25 -22.43
CA ALA A 48 -17.77 -28.75 -23.76
C ALA A 48 -16.54 -29.10 -24.64
N HIS A 49 -15.37 -28.56 -24.31
CA HIS A 49 -14.13 -28.79 -25.03
C HIS A 49 -13.10 -29.57 -24.20
N TYR A 50 -13.56 -30.25 -23.14
CA TYR A 50 -12.72 -31.12 -22.34
C TYR A 50 -12.04 -32.19 -23.22
N LEU A 51 -10.79 -32.47 -22.95
CA LEU A 51 -9.99 -33.45 -23.66
C LEU A 51 -9.11 -34.23 -22.67
N ASP A 52 -9.36 -35.52 -22.59
CA ASP A 52 -8.54 -36.42 -21.78
C ASP A 52 -7.27 -36.83 -22.54
N SER A 53 -6.11 -36.33 -22.11
CA SER A 53 -4.80 -36.68 -22.72
C SER A 53 -4.33 -38.09 -22.34
N SER A 54 -4.95 -38.74 -21.36
CA SER A 54 -4.64 -40.11 -20.91
C SER A 54 -5.48 -41.18 -21.65
N GLY A 55 -6.48 -40.76 -22.42
CA GLY A 55 -7.37 -41.67 -23.17
C GLY A 55 -6.67 -42.39 -24.31
N GLU A 56 -7.02 -43.65 -24.55
CA GLU A 56 -6.45 -44.48 -25.61
C GLU A 56 -6.63 -43.88 -27.04
N ASP A 57 -7.70 -43.12 -27.26
CA ASP A 57 -8.01 -42.46 -28.52
C ASP A 57 -7.36 -41.08 -28.69
N TYR A 58 -6.53 -40.63 -27.75
CA TYR A 58 -5.89 -39.33 -27.81
C TYR A 58 -4.84 -39.22 -28.91
N GLN A 59 -5.05 -38.27 -29.82
CA GLN A 59 -4.15 -38.01 -30.96
C GLN A 59 -3.57 -36.59 -30.89
N PRO A 60 -2.41 -36.39 -30.24
CA PRO A 60 -1.83 -35.07 -30.00
C PRO A 60 -1.44 -34.31 -31.27
N LEU A 61 -1.22 -35.02 -32.38
CA LEU A 61 -0.91 -34.41 -33.68
C LEU A 61 -2.13 -33.79 -34.36
N ILE A 62 -3.33 -34.25 -34.00
CA ILE A 62 -4.59 -33.75 -34.55
C ILE A 62 -5.23 -32.73 -33.60
N ARG A 63 -5.22 -33.02 -32.31
CA ARG A 63 -5.87 -32.17 -31.30
C ARG A 63 -5.07 -32.24 -30.00
N ARG A 64 -4.52 -31.13 -29.57
CA ARG A 64 -3.68 -31.04 -28.36
C ARG A 64 -4.56 -30.72 -27.14
N ALA A 65 -4.38 -31.49 -26.07
CA ALA A 65 -4.88 -31.16 -24.75
C ALA A 65 -3.98 -30.09 -24.09
N CYS A 66 -4.61 -29.09 -23.47
CA CYS A 66 -3.94 -27.96 -22.86
C CYS A 66 -4.45 -27.75 -21.43
N ALA A 67 -3.54 -27.83 -20.46
CA ALA A 67 -3.77 -27.39 -19.08
C ALA A 67 -3.50 -25.88 -18.99
N TRP A 68 -4.54 -25.08 -19.12
CA TRP A 68 -4.38 -23.62 -19.09
C TRP A 68 -4.54 -23.02 -17.70
N GLY A 69 -5.33 -23.63 -16.83
CA GLY A 69 -5.42 -23.27 -15.42
C GLY A 69 -4.28 -23.86 -14.60
N GLY A 70 -4.31 -23.63 -13.31
CA GLY A 70 -3.34 -24.20 -12.38
C GLY A 70 -3.58 -25.67 -12.09
N GLU A 71 -2.79 -26.21 -11.16
CA GLU A 71 -2.86 -27.61 -10.73
C GLU A 71 -4.30 -28.07 -10.43
N GLY A 72 -4.67 -29.24 -10.93
CA GLY A 72 -5.98 -29.85 -10.71
C GLY A 72 -7.11 -29.32 -11.59
N THR A 73 -6.86 -28.36 -12.48
CA THR A 73 -7.86 -27.93 -13.46
C THR A 73 -7.93 -28.88 -14.66
N PRO A 74 -9.12 -29.06 -15.28
CA PRO A 74 -9.26 -29.94 -16.43
C PRO A 74 -8.49 -29.44 -17.65
N GLU A 75 -8.00 -30.37 -18.46
CA GLU A 75 -7.42 -30.07 -19.75
C GLU A 75 -8.50 -29.80 -20.81
N VAL A 76 -8.21 -28.87 -21.69
CA VAL A 76 -9.11 -28.46 -22.77
C VAL A 76 -8.43 -28.50 -24.12
N SER A 77 -9.21 -28.63 -25.19
CA SER A 77 -8.70 -28.57 -26.55
C SER A 77 -8.05 -27.22 -26.86
N GLU A 78 -6.89 -27.25 -27.53
CA GLU A 78 -6.18 -26.03 -27.98
C GLU A 78 -7.05 -25.09 -28.84
N TYR A 79 -8.05 -25.64 -29.56
CA TYR A 79 -8.91 -24.85 -30.45
C TYR A 79 -10.01 -24.07 -29.74
N CYS A 80 -10.36 -24.43 -28.49
CA CYS A 80 -11.48 -23.79 -27.80
C CYS A 80 -11.27 -22.28 -27.56
N ALA A 81 -10.04 -21.84 -27.39
CA ALA A 81 -9.74 -20.42 -27.22
C ALA A 81 -9.88 -19.62 -28.52
N ALA A 82 -9.58 -20.23 -29.66
CA ALA A 82 -9.71 -19.57 -30.96
C ALA A 82 -11.18 -19.28 -31.28
N GLU A 83 -12.04 -20.26 -31.04
CA GLU A 83 -13.49 -20.16 -31.27
C GLU A 83 -14.12 -19.15 -30.30
N LEU A 84 -13.80 -19.26 -28.99
CA LEU A 84 -14.32 -18.33 -27.99
C LEU A 84 -13.89 -16.90 -28.29
N GLY A 85 -12.62 -16.70 -28.68
CA GLY A 85 -12.09 -15.39 -29.03
C GLY A 85 -12.81 -14.78 -30.24
N ALA A 86 -13.08 -15.60 -31.25
CA ALA A 86 -13.82 -15.18 -32.43
C ALA A 86 -15.27 -14.77 -32.08
N LEU A 87 -15.95 -15.54 -31.22
CA LEU A 87 -17.30 -15.22 -30.75
C LEU A 87 -17.37 -13.91 -29.94
N GLN A 88 -16.31 -13.60 -29.23
CA GLN A 88 -16.20 -12.37 -28.40
C GLN A 88 -15.61 -11.18 -29.18
N GLY A 89 -15.18 -11.37 -30.40
CA GLY A 89 -14.41 -10.35 -31.12
C GLY A 89 -13.06 -10.03 -30.47
N THR A 90 -12.47 -10.98 -29.70
CA THR A 90 -11.20 -10.84 -29.00
C THR A 90 -10.13 -11.78 -29.56
N GLY A 91 -8.86 -11.52 -29.28
CA GLY A 91 -7.77 -12.41 -29.70
C GLY A 91 -7.78 -13.73 -28.93
N MET A 92 -7.25 -14.78 -29.54
CA MET A 92 -7.14 -16.14 -28.97
C MET A 92 -6.44 -16.14 -27.60
N MET A 93 -5.42 -15.30 -27.40
CA MET A 93 -4.72 -15.21 -26.10
C MET A 93 -5.63 -14.65 -24.99
N ALA A 94 -6.47 -13.67 -25.31
CA ALA A 94 -7.43 -13.12 -24.35
C ALA A 94 -8.48 -14.16 -23.96
N ALA A 95 -8.98 -14.91 -24.93
CA ALA A 95 -9.91 -16.03 -24.69
C ALA A 95 -9.26 -17.16 -23.87
N ARG A 96 -8.01 -17.52 -24.17
CA ARG A 96 -7.25 -18.50 -23.39
C ARG A 96 -7.11 -18.06 -21.93
N VAL A 97 -6.76 -16.80 -21.68
CA VAL A 97 -6.65 -16.25 -20.32
C VAL A 97 -8.01 -16.28 -19.62
N LEU A 98 -9.09 -15.93 -20.32
CA LEU A 98 -10.44 -15.99 -19.75
C LEU A 98 -10.82 -17.43 -19.34
N ILE A 99 -10.56 -18.43 -20.19
CA ILE A 99 -10.81 -19.84 -19.86
C ILE A 99 -9.98 -20.28 -18.67
N ALA A 100 -8.68 -19.95 -18.67
CA ALA A 100 -7.79 -20.29 -17.57
C ALA A 100 -8.26 -19.70 -16.24
N ASP A 101 -8.62 -18.41 -16.24
CA ASP A 101 -9.13 -17.72 -15.06
C ASP A 101 -10.44 -18.36 -14.57
N ALA A 102 -11.35 -18.70 -15.48
CA ALA A 102 -12.64 -19.30 -15.15
C ALA A 102 -12.46 -20.71 -14.55
N LEU A 103 -11.54 -21.52 -15.11
CA LEU A 103 -11.21 -22.84 -14.57
C LEU A 103 -10.58 -22.74 -13.17
N ASP A 104 -9.63 -21.83 -12.97
CA ASP A 104 -9.02 -21.61 -11.65
C ASP A 104 -10.07 -21.18 -10.63
N LEU A 105 -10.93 -20.24 -10.98
CA LEU A 105 -12.02 -19.79 -10.11
C LEU A 105 -12.95 -20.93 -9.69
N ARG A 106 -13.39 -21.72 -10.65
CA ARG A 106 -14.35 -22.79 -10.40
C ARG A 106 -13.75 -23.95 -9.61
N HIS A 107 -12.52 -24.36 -9.94
CA HIS A 107 -11.93 -25.58 -9.40
C HIS A 107 -11.03 -25.32 -8.19
N ARG A 108 -10.33 -24.20 -8.14
CA ARG A 108 -9.29 -23.93 -7.15
C ARG A 108 -9.64 -22.83 -6.14
N LEU A 109 -10.62 -21.95 -6.48
CA LEU A 109 -11.05 -20.83 -5.66
C LEU A 109 -12.59 -20.88 -5.43
N PRO A 110 -13.13 -21.98 -4.86
CA PRO A 110 -14.58 -22.22 -4.80
C PRO A 110 -15.35 -21.19 -3.97
N ARG A 111 -14.76 -20.62 -2.92
CA ARG A 111 -15.40 -19.57 -2.12
C ARG A 111 -15.52 -18.26 -2.90
N LEU A 112 -14.43 -17.84 -3.53
CA LEU A 112 -14.43 -16.68 -4.40
C LEU A 112 -15.39 -16.86 -5.57
N TRP A 113 -15.41 -18.08 -6.17
CA TRP A 113 -16.36 -18.42 -7.21
C TRP A 113 -17.82 -18.25 -6.76
N GLY A 114 -18.17 -18.76 -5.57
CA GLY A 114 -19.51 -18.57 -5.00
C GLY A 114 -19.89 -17.10 -4.88
N ARG A 115 -18.97 -16.24 -4.50
CA ARG A 115 -19.20 -14.78 -4.41
C ARG A 115 -19.33 -14.12 -5.78
N VAL A 116 -18.58 -14.57 -6.78
CA VAL A 116 -18.74 -14.11 -8.17
C VAL A 116 -20.13 -14.46 -8.67
N LEU A 117 -20.60 -15.70 -8.42
CA LEU A 117 -21.92 -16.16 -8.86
C LEU A 117 -23.08 -15.35 -8.26
N THR A 118 -22.90 -14.82 -7.07
CA THR A 118 -23.89 -13.95 -6.40
C THR A 118 -23.74 -12.47 -6.73
N GLY A 119 -22.78 -12.11 -7.59
CA GLY A 119 -22.49 -10.71 -7.92
C GLY A 119 -21.78 -9.92 -6.80
N GLY A 120 -21.34 -10.61 -5.74
CA GLY A 120 -20.64 -9.98 -4.61
C GLY A 120 -19.20 -9.58 -4.90
N VAL A 121 -18.63 -10.04 -6.03
CA VAL A 121 -17.27 -9.71 -6.48
C VAL A 121 -17.28 -9.46 -7.98
N ARG A 122 -16.60 -8.40 -8.43
CA ARG A 122 -16.42 -8.10 -9.85
C ARG A 122 -15.57 -9.18 -10.53
N ALA A 123 -15.99 -9.61 -11.70
CA ALA A 123 -15.29 -10.65 -12.46
C ALA A 123 -13.81 -10.32 -12.70
N TRP A 124 -13.47 -9.06 -13.00
CA TRP A 124 -12.09 -8.67 -13.24
C TRP A 124 -11.19 -8.82 -11.99
N GLN A 125 -11.74 -8.58 -10.77
CA GLN A 125 -11.00 -8.79 -9.51
C GLN A 125 -10.74 -10.27 -9.27
N ALA A 126 -11.77 -11.10 -9.44
CA ALA A 126 -11.66 -12.54 -9.31
C ALA A 126 -10.65 -13.13 -10.31
N ARG A 127 -10.70 -12.69 -11.58
CA ARG A 127 -9.73 -13.09 -12.60
C ARG A 127 -8.28 -12.71 -12.24
N LYS A 128 -8.07 -11.51 -11.68
CA LYS A 128 -6.74 -11.09 -11.21
C LYS A 128 -6.22 -11.96 -10.07
N ILE A 129 -7.10 -12.42 -9.18
CA ILE A 129 -6.73 -13.36 -8.11
C ILE A 129 -6.37 -14.72 -8.72
N ALA A 130 -7.21 -15.25 -9.61
CA ALA A 130 -6.95 -16.50 -10.30
C ALA A 130 -5.60 -16.49 -11.04
N GLU A 131 -5.31 -15.41 -11.78
CA GLU A 131 -4.03 -15.21 -12.47
C GLU A 131 -2.84 -15.29 -11.51
N GLN A 132 -2.91 -14.61 -10.36
CA GLN A 132 -1.79 -14.52 -9.40
C GLN A 132 -1.59 -15.82 -8.61
N THR A 133 -2.66 -16.57 -8.35
CA THR A 133 -2.62 -17.85 -7.60
C THR A 133 -2.40 -19.07 -8.49
N ARG A 134 -2.43 -18.94 -9.81
CA ARG A 134 -2.35 -20.05 -10.77
C ARG A 134 -1.14 -20.97 -10.58
N ALA A 135 0.01 -20.41 -10.22
CA ALA A 135 1.24 -21.16 -10.02
C ALA A 135 1.39 -21.79 -8.62
N LEU A 136 0.46 -21.53 -7.70
CA LEU A 136 0.45 -22.17 -6.39
C LEU A 136 0.04 -23.64 -6.51
N SER A 137 0.41 -24.46 -5.52
CA SER A 137 -0.16 -25.80 -5.34
C SER A 137 -1.67 -25.71 -5.10
N TRP A 138 -2.36 -26.84 -5.19
CA TRP A 138 -3.80 -26.92 -4.91
C TRP A 138 -4.10 -26.45 -3.47
N GLU A 139 -3.34 -26.95 -2.48
CA GLU A 139 -3.51 -26.61 -1.07
C GLU A 139 -3.24 -25.13 -0.79
N ALA A 140 -2.11 -24.61 -1.27
CA ALA A 140 -1.75 -23.20 -1.07
C ALA A 140 -2.78 -22.25 -1.72
N CYS A 141 -3.35 -22.63 -2.86
CA CYS A 141 -4.41 -21.86 -3.49
C CYS A 141 -5.71 -21.87 -2.66
N ALA A 142 -6.04 -23.02 -2.05
CA ALA A 142 -7.22 -23.14 -1.17
C ALA A 142 -7.05 -22.29 0.10
N ASP A 143 -5.84 -22.21 0.67
CA ASP A 143 -5.54 -21.34 1.81
C ASP A 143 -5.74 -19.86 1.47
N VAL A 144 -5.29 -19.42 0.29
CA VAL A 144 -5.54 -18.05 -0.20
C VAL A 144 -7.03 -17.78 -0.38
N ASP A 145 -7.79 -18.73 -0.96
CA ASP A 145 -9.24 -18.60 -1.12
C ASP A 145 -9.95 -18.48 0.23
N HIS A 146 -9.54 -19.30 1.21
CA HIS A 146 -10.08 -19.25 2.56
C HIS A 146 -9.79 -17.91 3.25
N ALA A 147 -8.58 -17.40 3.12
CA ALA A 147 -8.15 -16.19 3.82
C ALA A 147 -8.75 -14.90 3.23
N LEU A 148 -8.94 -14.84 1.90
CA LEU A 148 -9.21 -13.58 1.22
C LEU A 148 -10.57 -13.45 0.56
N SER A 149 -11.28 -14.55 0.28
CA SER A 149 -12.52 -14.49 -0.49
C SER A 149 -13.55 -13.52 0.07
N ASP A 150 -13.66 -13.41 1.41
CA ASP A 150 -14.65 -12.55 2.07
C ASP A 150 -14.33 -11.05 1.96
N PHE A 151 -13.08 -10.69 1.70
CA PHE A 151 -12.64 -9.30 1.65
C PHE A 151 -12.57 -8.71 0.24
N VAL A 152 -12.69 -9.55 -0.79
CA VAL A 152 -12.68 -9.09 -2.18
C VAL A 152 -13.85 -8.15 -2.44
N GLY A 153 -13.58 -7.00 -3.04
CA GLY A 153 -14.60 -5.99 -3.32
C GLY A 153 -14.92 -5.05 -2.15
N MET A 154 -14.45 -5.34 -0.92
CA MET A 154 -14.67 -4.47 0.25
C MET A 154 -13.71 -3.27 0.29
N MET A 155 -12.63 -3.32 -0.49
CA MET A 155 -11.62 -2.28 -0.53
C MET A 155 -11.14 -2.03 -1.96
N PRO A 156 -10.53 -0.84 -2.23
CA PRO A 156 -9.94 -0.56 -3.54
C PRO A 156 -8.85 -1.57 -3.91
N TRP A 157 -8.80 -1.92 -5.18
CA TRP A 157 -7.88 -2.92 -5.70
C TRP A 157 -6.41 -2.70 -5.34
N PRO A 158 -5.82 -1.48 -5.41
CA PRO A 158 -4.40 -1.29 -5.07
C PRO A 158 -4.06 -1.70 -3.62
N ARG A 159 -5.01 -1.53 -2.70
CA ARG A 159 -4.87 -1.98 -1.32
C ARG A 159 -5.00 -3.49 -1.21
N PHE A 160 -6.04 -4.05 -1.83
CA PHE A 160 -6.28 -5.49 -1.82
C PHE A 160 -5.13 -6.27 -2.47
N ALA A 161 -4.58 -5.77 -3.58
CA ALA A 161 -3.47 -6.41 -4.29
C ALA A 161 -2.20 -6.57 -3.41
N LYS A 162 -1.95 -5.64 -2.50
CA LYS A 162 -0.84 -5.77 -1.52
C LYS A 162 -1.10 -6.90 -0.52
N ILE A 163 -2.34 -7.01 -0.03
CA ILE A 163 -2.74 -8.09 0.88
C ILE A 163 -2.67 -9.42 0.15
N LEU A 164 -3.22 -9.51 -1.05
CA LEU A 164 -3.16 -10.70 -1.88
C LEU A 164 -1.71 -11.17 -2.12
N SER A 165 -0.81 -10.24 -2.46
CA SER A 165 0.61 -10.57 -2.64
C SER A 165 1.23 -11.12 -1.36
N ALA A 166 0.93 -10.56 -0.20
CA ALA A 166 1.43 -11.04 1.08
C ALA A 166 0.90 -12.46 1.37
N THR A 167 -0.40 -12.67 1.22
CA THR A 167 -1.02 -13.99 1.48
C THR A 167 -0.49 -15.08 0.53
N ILE A 168 -0.24 -14.74 -0.74
CA ILE A 168 0.38 -15.67 -1.70
C ILE A 168 1.80 -16.07 -1.25
N LEU A 169 2.59 -15.10 -0.78
CA LEU A 169 3.93 -15.36 -0.27
C LEU A 169 3.91 -16.22 1.00
N GLU A 170 2.91 -16.03 1.87
CA GLU A 170 2.72 -16.83 3.09
C GLU A 170 2.26 -18.26 2.77
N ALA A 171 1.40 -18.43 1.76
CA ALA A 171 0.86 -19.74 1.38
C ALA A 171 1.91 -20.66 0.74
N ASP A 172 2.89 -20.10 0.01
CA ASP A 172 3.98 -20.87 -0.61
C ASP A 172 5.32 -20.10 -0.55
N PRO A 173 6.03 -20.16 0.59
CA PRO A 173 7.32 -19.49 0.74
C PRO A 173 8.41 -20.03 -0.21
N ALA A 174 8.34 -21.32 -0.60
CA ALA A 174 9.31 -21.91 -1.50
C ALA A 174 9.17 -21.32 -2.93
N LEU A 175 7.95 -21.27 -3.46
CA LEU A 175 7.65 -20.62 -4.73
C LEU A 175 7.98 -19.12 -4.68
N ALA A 176 7.77 -18.47 -3.53
CA ALA A 176 8.14 -17.08 -3.33
C ALA A 176 9.65 -16.88 -3.46
N ALA A 177 10.45 -17.74 -2.83
CA ALA A 177 11.91 -17.72 -2.94
C ALA A 177 12.39 -17.94 -4.38
N GLU A 178 11.82 -18.92 -5.10
CA GLU A 178 12.12 -19.14 -6.52
C GLU A 178 11.78 -17.91 -7.38
N ARG A 179 10.62 -17.29 -7.15
CA ARG A 179 10.21 -16.06 -7.85
C ARG A 179 11.16 -14.90 -7.56
N ALA A 180 11.61 -14.75 -6.31
CA ALA A 180 12.58 -13.73 -5.91
C ALA A 180 13.91 -13.93 -6.64
N VAL A 181 14.44 -15.17 -6.69
CA VAL A 181 15.65 -15.50 -7.45
C VAL A 181 15.46 -15.18 -8.94
N ARG A 182 14.34 -15.58 -9.53
CA ARG A 182 14.04 -15.29 -10.94
C ARG A 182 13.89 -13.79 -11.20
N ALA A 183 13.24 -13.05 -10.27
CA ALA A 183 13.11 -11.59 -10.37
C ALA A 183 14.48 -10.90 -10.38
N ARG A 184 15.46 -11.40 -9.60
CA ARG A 184 16.83 -10.89 -9.61
C ARG A 184 17.52 -11.07 -10.99
N THR A 185 17.17 -12.10 -11.76
CA THR A 185 17.70 -12.29 -13.11
C THR A 185 17.01 -11.44 -14.18
N THR A 186 15.88 -10.82 -13.84
CA THR A 186 15.11 -9.92 -14.73
C THR A 186 15.30 -8.45 -14.40
N GLN A 187 16.30 -8.12 -13.55
CA GLN A 187 16.68 -6.73 -13.32
C GLN A 187 17.19 -6.11 -14.61
N ASP A 188 16.74 -4.89 -14.88
CA ASP A 188 17.11 -4.19 -16.11
C ASP A 188 16.91 -2.68 -15.96
N VAL A 189 17.65 -1.91 -16.75
CA VAL A 189 17.45 -0.47 -16.88
C VAL A 189 17.28 -0.15 -18.36
N PHE A 190 16.09 0.33 -18.71
CA PHE A 190 15.77 0.69 -20.09
C PHE A 190 15.05 2.03 -20.17
N SER A 191 15.05 2.62 -21.34
CA SER A 191 14.33 3.86 -21.61
C SER A 191 13.51 3.75 -22.88
N PHE A 192 12.44 4.51 -22.95
CA PHE A 192 11.64 4.69 -24.15
C PHE A 192 11.28 6.17 -24.33
N ASP A 193 11.00 6.55 -25.56
CA ASP A 193 10.63 7.91 -25.89
C ASP A 193 9.21 8.20 -25.37
N SER A 194 9.08 9.32 -24.68
CA SER A 194 7.79 9.89 -24.29
C SER A 194 7.42 11.01 -25.26
N GLU A 195 6.19 11.48 -25.21
CA GLU A 195 5.75 12.64 -25.96
C GLU A 195 6.57 13.90 -25.57
N ASP A 196 6.59 14.90 -26.42
CA ASP A 196 7.21 16.22 -26.19
C ASP A 196 8.74 16.18 -25.96
N GLY A 197 9.44 15.19 -26.53
CA GLY A 197 10.90 15.11 -26.47
C GLY A 197 11.47 14.65 -25.13
N LEU A 198 10.63 14.17 -24.24
CA LEU A 198 11.05 13.56 -22.98
C LEU A 198 11.40 12.07 -23.17
N LYS A 199 12.17 11.51 -22.24
CA LYS A 199 12.42 10.08 -22.13
C LYS A 199 11.97 9.56 -20.78
N THR A 200 11.27 8.43 -20.76
CA THR A 200 10.98 7.70 -19.56
C THR A 200 12.08 6.66 -19.32
N ILE A 201 12.66 6.69 -18.12
CA ILE A 201 13.63 5.70 -17.67
C ILE A 201 12.91 4.76 -16.69
N VAL A 202 13.01 3.46 -16.94
CA VAL A 202 12.48 2.41 -16.07
C VAL A 202 13.64 1.58 -15.56
N ALA A 203 13.82 1.55 -14.25
CA ALA A 203 14.78 0.71 -13.58
C ALA A 203 14.05 -0.37 -12.77
N LYS A 204 14.35 -1.64 -13.04
CA LYS A 204 13.94 -2.79 -12.22
C LYS A 204 15.18 -3.25 -11.45
N ALA A 205 15.27 -2.86 -10.21
CA ALA A 205 16.38 -3.16 -9.32
C ALA A 205 15.86 -3.75 -8.02
N VAL A 206 16.72 -4.31 -7.19
CA VAL A 206 16.36 -4.71 -5.83
C VAL A 206 15.87 -3.49 -5.04
N ALA A 207 14.93 -3.72 -4.12
CA ALA A 207 14.25 -2.64 -3.42
C ALA A 207 15.22 -1.68 -2.71
N GLY A 208 16.30 -2.21 -2.10
CA GLY A 208 17.32 -1.42 -1.44
C GLY A 208 18.00 -0.40 -2.37
N ASP A 209 18.45 -0.85 -3.54
CA ASP A 209 19.12 0.02 -4.51
C ASP A 209 18.19 1.10 -5.05
N ALA A 210 16.92 0.73 -5.32
CA ALA A 210 15.93 1.69 -5.78
C ALA A 210 15.62 2.77 -4.71
N ILE A 211 15.53 2.38 -3.43
CA ILE A 211 15.30 3.29 -2.30
C ILE A 211 16.49 4.26 -2.17
N TRP A 212 17.73 3.74 -2.20
CA TRP A 212 18.93 4.58 -2.13
C TRP A 212 19.03 5.57 -3.28
N PHE A 213 18.76 5.09 -4.48
CA PHE A 213 18.76 5.93 -5.67
C PHE A 213 17.75 7.08 -5.55
N LEU A 214 16.49 6.76 -5.19
CA LEU A 214 15.44 7.76 -5.03
C LEU A 214 15.73 8.73 -3.88
N ALA A 215 16.31 8.25 -2.77
CA ALA A 215 16.73 9.10 -1.66
C ALA A 215 17.81 10.08 -2.08
N THR A 216 18.78 9.63 -2.88
CA THR A 216 19.84 10.50 -3.43
C THR A 216 19.28 11.54 -4.39
N VAL A 217 18.36 11.15 -5.29
CA VAL A 217 17.64 12.08 -6.17
C VAL A 217 16.90 13.15 -5.36
N ASN A 218 16.16 12.75 -4.33
CA ASN A 218 15.46 13.68 -3.46
C ASN A 218 16.43 14.63 -2.74
N ARG A 219 17.55 14.08 -2.23
CA ARG A 219 18.56 14.87 -1.54
C ARG A 219 19.16 15.95 -2.43
N ILE A 220 19.53 15.60 -3.66
CA ILE A 220 20.03 16.59 -4.63
C ILE A 220 18.98 17.63 -4.96
N ALA A 221 17.71 17.24 -5.14
CA ALA A 221 16.61 18.17 -5.40
C ALA A 221 16.37 19.16 -4.24
N GLU A 222 16.59 18.74 -2.99
CA GLU A 222 16.56 19.60 -1.79
C GLU A 222 17.73 20.60 -1.79
N ILE A 223 18.93 20.14 -2.14
CA ILE A 223 20.11 21.00 -2.24
C ILE A 223 19.92 22.07 -3.30
N LEU A 224 19.38 21.71 -4.47
CA LEU A 224 19.05 22.67 -5.52
C LEU A 224 18.08 23.75 -5.01
N ALA A 225 17.03 23.34 -4.28
CA ALA A 225 16.09 24.27 -3.66
C ALA A 225 16.78 25.21 -2.65
N ALA A 226 17.65 24.67 -1.78
CA ALA A 226 18.40 25.46 -0.80
C ALA A 226 19.37 26.46 -1.47
N ARG A 227 19.84 26.17 -2.69
CA ARG A 227 20.66 27.06 -3.52
C ARG A 227 19.84 28.06 -4.37
N GLY A 228 18.53 28.15 -4.16
CA GLY A 228 17.67 29.13 -4.82
C GLY A 228 17.00 28.68 -6.09
N ASP A 229 17.06 27.37 -6.44
CA ASP A 229 16.31 26.83 -7.58
C ASP A 229 14.80 26.85 -7.27
N ALA A 230 14.06 27.74 -7.94
CA ALA A 230 12.63 27.96 -7.74
C ALA A 230 11.74 26.98 -8.54
N ASP A 231 12.30 26.10 -9.36
CA ASP A 231 11.55 25.15 -10.16
C ASP A 231 10.72 24.18 -9.27
N PRO A 232 9.62 23.62 -9.80
CA PRO A 232 8.86 22.58 -9.09
C PRO A 232 9.74 21.39 -8.67
N VAL A 233 9.40 20.75 -7.55
CA VAL A 233 10.16 19.62 -7.02
C VAL A 233 10.37 18.49 -8.04
N GLY A 234 9.38 18.23 -8.92
CA GLY A 234 9.48 17.24 -9.99
C GLY A 234 10.61 17.57 -10.98
N THR A 235 10.70 18.85 -11.39
CA THR A 235 11.75 19.33 -12.29
C THR A 235 13.13 19.23 -11.65
N ARG A 236 13.28 19.62 -10.37
CA ARG A 236 14.53 19.46 -9.63
C ARG A 236 14.95 17.99 -9.49
N ARG A 237 14.00 17.05 -9.25
CA ARG A 237 14.28 15.60 -9.23
C ARG A 237 14.74 15.08 -10.59
N ALA A 238 14.13 15.53 -11.68
CA ALA A 238 14.57 15.18 -13.03
C ALA A 238 15.99 15.72 -13.31
N ARG A 239 16.29 16.95 -12.89
CA ARG A 239 17.64 17.55 -13.00
C ARG A 239 18.67 16.78 -12.16
N ALA A 240 18.26 16.27 -10.99
CA ALA A 240 19.11 15.43 -10.13
C ALA A 240 19.59 14.14 -10.83
N LEU A 241 18.79 13.56 -11.76
CA LEU A 241 19.24 12.44 -12.59
C LEU A 241 20.43 12.82 -13.47
N GLY A 242 20.39 14.00 -14.09
CA GLY A 242 21.50 14.52 -14.90
C GLY A 242 22.78 14.76 -14.07
N ILE A 243 22.62 15.25 -12.84
CA ILE A 243 23.74 15.44 -11.90
C ILE A 243 24.31 14.10 -11.47
N LEU A 244 23.48 13.11 -11.14
CA LEU A 244 23.92 11.75 -10.80
C LEU A 244 24.61 11.02 -11.96
N ALA A 245 24.25 11.35 -13.19
CA ALA A 245 24.93 10.85 -14.38
C ALA A 245 26.39 11.40 -14.50
N GLN A 246 26.74 12.39 -13.68
CA GLN A 246 28.09 12.98 -13.56
C GLN A 246 28.59 12.82 -12.11
N PRO A 247 29.16 11.65 -11.73
CA PRO A 247 29.46 11.32 -10.33
C PRO A 247 30.34 12.35 -9.60
N ALA A 248 31.30 12.94 -10.29
CA ALA A 248 32.17 13.98 -9.72
C ALA A 248 31.39 15.25 -9.37
N GLU A 249 30.42 15.62 -10.20
CA GLU A 249 29.52 16.77 -9.97
C GLU A 249 28.58 16.49 -8.81
N ALA A 250 27.97 15.30 -8.77
CA ALA A 250 27.11 14.88 -7.68
C ALA A 250 27.86 14.89 -6.33
N LEU A 251 29.08 14.33 -6.31
CA LEU A 251 29.91 14.27 -5.12
C LEU A 251 30.31 15.69 -4.65
N ARG A 252 30.77 16.55 -5.56
CA ARG A 252 31.09 17.95 -5.26
C ARG A 252 29.90 18.67 -4.63
N LEU A 253 28.72 18.54 -5.23
CA LEU A 253 27.49 19.18 -4.75
C LEU A 253 27.11 18.74 -3.32
N LEU A 254 27.24 17.43 -3.04
CA LEU A 254 26.93 16.85 -1.74
C LEU A 254 27.92 17.29 -0.66
N ILE A 255 29.23 17.38 -0.98
CA ILE A 255 30.28 17.83 -0.06
C ILE A 255 30.12 19.32 0.25
N GLU A 256 29.97 20.17 -0.76
CA GLU A 256 29.78 21.61 -0.57
C GLU A 256 28.60 21.92 0.35
N HIS A 257 27.45 21.25 0.11
CA HIS A 257 26.30 21.44 0.98
C HIS A 257 26.51 20.94 2.42
N GLN A 258 27.34 19.93 2.63
CA GLN A 258 27.72 19.48 3.96
C GLN A 258 28.51 20.57 4.70
N HIS A 259 29.48 21.21 4.05
CA HIS A 259 30.25 22.30 4.60
C HIS A 259 29.35 23.50 4.95
N ASP A 260 28.50 23.94 4.03
CA ASP A 260 27.56 25.05 4.26
C ASP A 260 26.69 24.83 5.51
N ARG A 261 26.23 23.58 5.73
CA ARG A 261 25.45 23.24 6.93
C ARG A 261 26.26 23.17 8.21
N ALA A 262 27.51 22.78 8.12
CA ALA A 262 28.41 22.78 9.28
C ALA A 262 28.71 24.22 9.72
N ASP A 263 28.99 25.11 8.76
CA ASP A 263 29.26 26.52 9.02
C ASP A 263 28.04 27.21 9.62
N GLN A 264 26.84 27.00 9.08
CA GLN A 264 25.58 27.53 9.64
C GLN A 264 25.31 27.06 11.08
N ARG A 265 25.67 25.80 11.40
CA ARG A 265 25.52 25.28 12.77
C ARG A 265 26.53 25.96 13.72
N ASN A 266 27.76 26.14 13.29
CA ASN A 266 28.78 26.79 14.07
C ASN A 266 28.42 28.25 14.33
N GLU A 267 27.92 28.97 13.32
CA GLU A 267 27.45 30.35 13.46
C GLU A 267 26.25 30.46 14.41
N SER A 268 25.24 29.57 14.27
CA SER A 268 24.08 29.57 15.16
C SER A 268 24.43 29.18 16.59
N THR A 269 25.42 28.30 16.79
CA THR A 269 25.94 27.95 18.14
C THR A 269 26.72 29.10 18.74
N ALA A 270 27.53 29.79 17.94
CA ALA A 270 28.29 30.98 18.38
C ALA A 270 27.32 32.13 18.73
N GLN A 271 26.29 32.36 17.95
CA GLN A 271 25.26 33.36 18.23
C GLN A 271 24.49 33.04 19.52
N ALA A 272 24.05 31.77 19.70
CA ALA A 272 23.38 31.33 20.92
C ALA A 272 24.28 31.48 22.18
N ALA A 273 25.59 31.24 22.03
CA ALA A 273 26.55 31.45 23.10
C ALA A 273 26.80 32.95 23.41
N ALA A 274 26.78 33.81 22.37
CA ALA A 274 26.86 35.26 22.53
C ALA A 274 25.61 35.84 23.21
N ASP A 275 24.43 35.37 22.83
CA ASP A 275 23.16 35.80 23.45
C ASP A 275 23.03 35.31 24.90
N ALA A 276 23.53 34.10 25.22
CA ALA A 276 23.59 33.59 26.61
C ALA A 276 24.60 34.32 27.51
N SER A 277 25.61 34.95 26.94
CA SER A 277 26.59 35.73 27.70
C SER A 277 26.16 37.17 27.95
N SER A 278 25.09 37.66 27.34
CA SER A 278 24.55 39.02 27.53
C SER A 278 23.54 39.13 28.70
N ASP A 279 23.02 38.02 29.23
CA ASP A 279 22.13 37.98 30.40
C ASP A 279 22.89 37.53 31.64
N GLY A 280 23.60 38.49 32.24
CA GLY A 280 24.34 38.32 33.47
C GLY A 280 23.43 38.23 34.71
N ALA A 281 23.08 37.02 35.14
CA ALA A 281 22.65 36.77 36.52
C ALA A 281 23.42 35.57 37.08
N PRO A 282 23.88 35.61 38.36
CA PRO A 282 24.73 34.57 38.92
C PRO A 282 23.92 33.32 39.24
N GLY A 283 24.30 32.19 38.61
CA GLY A 283 23.70 30.88 38.82
C GLY A 283 24.20 30.19 40.11
N PRO A 284 23.41 29.26 40.68
CA PRO A 284 23.79 28.45 41.82
C PRO A 284 24.73 27.31 41.42
N GLU A 285 25.57 26.93 42.38
CA GLU A 285 26.62 25.91 42.26
C GLU A 285 26.06 24.50 41.91
N PRO A 286 26.84 23.66 41.20
CA PRO A 286 26.40 22.33 40.79
C PRO A 286 26.59 21.30 41.91
N HIS A 287 25.48 20.70 42.35
CA HIS A 287 25.53 19.47 43.13
C HIS A 287 25.86 18.27 42.24
N ALA A 288 26.95 17.62 42.55
CA ALA A 288 27.35 16.35 41.98
C ALA A 288 26.39 15.24 42.41
N SER A 289 25.73 14.58 41.47
CA SER A 289 25.13 13.26 41.69
C SER A 289 25.67 12.28 40.67
N SER A 290 26.34 11.28 41.23
CA SER A 290 26.87 10.10 40.58
C SER A 290 25.74 9.23 40.05
N ALA A 291 25.71 8.99 38.73
CA ALA A 291 24.91 7.90 38.15
C ALA A 291 25.85 6.93 37.42
N GLY A 292 25.77 5.68 37.84
CA GLY A 292 26.66 4.60 37.45
C GLY A 292 26.59 4.23 35.97
N GLU A 293 27.76 3.97 35.45
CA GLU A 293 28.00 3.32 34.19
C GLU A 293 27.55 1.85 34.29
N LEU A 294 26.59 1.46 33.48
CA LEU A 294 26.36 0.04 33.11
C LEU A 294 27.01 -0.18 31.74
N GLY A 295 28.23 -0.67 31.78
CA GLY A 295 28.94 -1.19 30.62
C GLY A 295 28.25 -2.43 30.08
N TYR A 296 27.95 -2.43 28.79
CA TYR A 296 27.72 -3.63 28.01
C TYR A 296 28.87 -3.74 27.00
N GLU A 297 29.84 -4.54 27.36
CA GLU A 297 30.79 -5.12 26.41
C GLU A 297 30.06 -6.24 25.67
N SER A 298 29.94 -6.15 24.38
CA SER A 298 29.63 -7.29 23.51
C SER A 298 30.66 -7.33 22.37
N GLU A 299 31.69 -8.12 22.62
CA GLU A 299 32.51 -8.68 21.55
C GLU A 299 31.67 -9.67 20.74
N SER A 300 31.49 -9.40 19.46
CA SER A 300 31.28 -10.47 18.47
C SER A 300 31.98 -10.08 17.19
N ALA A 301 33.15 -10.66 17.01
CA ALA A 301 33.89 -10.69 15.77
C ALA A 301 33.09 -11.48 14.72
N TRP A 302 32.70 -10.82 13.63
CA TRP A 302 32.34 -11.47 12.37
C TRP A 302 33.39 -11.08 11.34
N GLU A 303 34.27 -12.01 11.07
CA GLU A 303 35.15 -11.94 9.90
C GLU A 303 34.27 -12.02 8.65
N THR A 304 34.25 -10.95 7.86
CA THR A 304 33.64 -10.94 6.53
C THR A 304 34.72 -11.06 5.49
N ASP A 305 34.60 -12.10 4.71
CA ASP A 305 35.40 -12.44 3.55
C ASP A 305 35.33 -11.36 2.45
N ASP A 306 36.47 -11.16 1.84
CA ASP A 306 36.87 -10.31 0.73
C ASP A 306 35.81 -9.97 -0.33
N HIS A 307 35.24 -8.78 -0.26
CA HIS A 307 34.81 -8.06 -1.45
C HIS A 307 35.79 -6.91 -1.71
N GLN A 308 36.65 -7.08 -2.73
CA GLN A 308 37.48 -6.00 -3.27
C GLN A 308 36.59 -4.85 -3.74
N SER A 309 36.29 -3.91 -2.83
CA SER A 309 35.78 -2.61 -3.21
C SER A 309 36.92 -1.84 -3.87
N LEU A 310 36.69 -1.33 -5.08
CA LEU A 310 37.53 -0.34 -5.73
C LEU A 310 37.65 0.87 -4.80
N SER A 311 38.63 0.87 -3.93
CA SER A 311 38.98 1.98 -3.07
C SER A 311 39.63 3.05 -3.94
N MET A 312 38.83 3.97 -4.46
CA MET A 312 39.37 5.27 -4.87
C MET A 312 39.84 5.98 -3.59
N ALA A 313 41.14 6.32 -3.56
CA ALA A 313 41.72 7.10 -2.47
C ALA A 313 40.96 8.44 -2.34
N VAL A 314 40.08 8.52 -1.35
CA VAL A 314 39.31 9.72 -1.01
C VAL A 314 40.22 10.64 -0.18
N PRO A 315 40.23 11.97 -0.42
CA PRO A 315 41.02 12.91 0.39
C PRO A 315 40.75 12.74 1.90
N PRO A 316 41.74 12.88 2.78
CA PRO A 316 41.63 12.57 4.20
C PRO A 316 40.58 13.39 5.00
N ALA A 317 39.98 14.40 4.39
CA ALA A 317 38.88 15.20 4.97
C ALA A 317 37.48 14.78 4.53
N PHE A 318 37.33 13.68 3.74
CA PHE A 318 36.07 13.25 3.19
C PHE A 318 35.41 12.22 4.12
N ASP A 319 34.32 12.60 4.78
CA ASP A 319 33.47 11.67 5.50
C ASP A 319 32.35 11.15 4.57
N ALA A 320 32.55 9.95 4.02
CA ALA A 320 31.59 9.31 3.15
C ALA A 320 30.24 9.02 3.84
N ALA A 321 30.22 8.85 5.16
CA ALA A 321 28.99 8.63 5.91
C ALA A 321 28.14 9.92 6.03
N ALA A 322 28.79 11.07 6.13
CA ALA A 322 28.12 12.36 6.25
C ALA A 322 27.43 12.82 4.95
N VAL A 323 27.86 12.32 3.78
CA VAL A 323 27.23 12.63 2.48
C VAL A 323 26.16 11.62 2.07
N ARG A 324 25.98 10.53 2.82
CA ARG A 324 24.90 9.58 2.53
C ARG A 324 23.54 10.20 2.82
N PRO A 325 22.55 9.99 1.93
CA PRO A 325 21.18 10.43 2.20
C PRO A 325 20.63 9.71 3.44
N ARG A 326 19.99 10.46 4.33
CA ARG A 326 19.30 9.85 5.48
C ARG A 326 17.93 9.38 5.02
N VAL A 327 17.70 8.07 5.12
CA VAL A 327 16.42 7.45 4.83
C VAL A 327 15.90 6.85 6.13
N VAL A 328 14.63 7.11 6.44
CA VAL A 328 13.90 6.46 7.53
C VAL A 328 12.86 5.56 6.88
N LEU A 329 13.00 4.28 7.08
CA LEU A 329 12.07 3.28 6.60
C LEU A 329 11.30 2.70 7.80
N HIS A 330 10.00 2.61 7.66
CA HIS A 330 9.13 1.99 8.65
C HIS A 330 8.68 0.64 8.15
N PHE A 331 8.98 -0.39 8.92
CA PHE A 331 8.56 -1.75 8.67
C PHE A 331 7.67 -2.24 9.80
N HIS A 332 6.60 -2.94 9.46
CA HIS A 332 5.69 -3.56 10.41
C HIS A 332 5.88 -5.08 10.37
N LEU A 333 6.19 -5.64 11.53
CA LEU A 333 6.31 -7.09 11.72
C LEU A 333 5.47 -7.52 12.92
N SER A 334 4.94 -8.74 12.89
CA SER A 334 4.38 -9.35 14.09
C SER A 334 5.48 -9.96 14.95
N GLU A 335 5.26 -10.04 16.26
CA GLU A 335 6.19 -10.74 17.17
C GLU A 335 6.32 -12.22 16.81
N ALA A 336 5.22 -12.86 16.38
CA ALA A 336 5.23 -14.24 15.90
C ALA A 336 6.16 -14.41 14.70
N ALA A 337 6.16 -13.46 13.79
CA ALA A 337 7.02 -13.42 12.63
C ALA A 337 8.51 -13.39 12.99
N LEU A 338 8.90 -12.61 13.99
CA LEU A 338 10.27 -12.56 14.48
C LEU A 338 10.71 -13.88 15.14
N ARG A 339 9.79 -14.58 15.82
CA ARG A 339 10.10 -15.87 16.49
C ARG A 339 10.27 -17.02 15.51
N THR A 340 9.51 -17.04 14.42
CA THR A 340 9.54 -18.16 13.46
C THR A 340 10.63 -18.02 12.41
N GLY A 341 11.22 -16.84 12.24
CA GLY A 341 12.22 -16.56 11.19
C GLY A 341 11.64 -16.52 9.78
N HIS A 342 10.37 -16.87 9.62
CA HIS A 342 9.63 -16.81 8.35
C HIS A 342 8.52 -15.78 8.50
N ALA A 343 8.78 -14.57 8.01
CA ALA A 343 7.87 -13.47 8.19
C ALA A 343 7.73 -12.66 6.92
N MET A 344 6.51 -12.25 6.68
CA MET A 344 6.23 -11.15 5.79
C MET A 344 6.39 -9.83 6.54
N VAL A 345 7.17 -8.96 5.95
CA VAL A 345 7.44 -7.63 6.45
C VAL A 345 6.68 -6.64 5.58
N ARG A 346 5.91 -5.78 6.21
CA ARG A 346 5.16 -4.74 5.52
C ARG A 346 5.87 -3.40 5.65
N PRO A 347 6.55 -2.90 4.59
CA PRO A 347 7.02 -1.53 4.58
C PRO A 347 5.84 -0.55 4.46
N GLU A 348 5.96 0.66 4.99
CA GLU A 348 4.95 1.72 4.78
C GLU A 348 4.88 2.15 3.30
N GLU A 349 6.02 2.11 2.61
CA GLU A 349 6.12 2.38 1.17
C GLU A 349 6.63 1.12 0.45
N GLY A 350 5.97 0.73 -0.62
CA GLY A 350 6.33 -0.45 -1.41
C GLY A 350 5.42 -1.66 -1.22
N GLY A 351 5.83 -2.80 -1.75
CA GLY A 351 5.17 -4.09 -1.59
C GLY A 351 5.67 -4.85 -0.36
N PRO A 352 4.98 -5.93 0.05
CA PRO A 352 5.48 -6.80 1.11
C PRO A 352 6.80 -7.44 0.70
N VAL A 353 7.71 -7.60 1.65
CA VAL A 353 9.02 -8.25 1.48
C VAL A 353 9.18 -9.36 2.51
N THR A 354 10.07 -10.31 2.27
CA THR A 354 10.41 -11.34 3.25
C THR A 354 11.32 -10.77 4.34
N LEU A 355 11.35 -11.41 5.51
CA LEU A 355 12.29 -11.03 6.57
C LEU A 355 13.75 -11.20 6.09
N GLU A 356 14.03 -12.21 5.27
CA GLU A 356 15.36 -12.44 4.70
C GLU A 356 15.81 -11.27 3.81
N GLU A 357 14.93 -10.80 2.91
CA GLU A 357 15.21 -9.62 2.07
C GLU A 357 15.44 -8.35 2.90
N LEU A 358 14.67 -8.17 3.99
CA LEU A 358 14.89 -7.07 4.91
C LEU A 358 16.26 -7.17 5.59
N LEU A 359 16.62 -8.35 6.12
CA LEU A 359 17.91 -8.57 6.80
C LEU A 359 19.09 -8.38 5.83
N GLU A 360 18.98 -8.87 4.59
CA GLU A 360 19.98 -8.64 3.55
C GLU A 360 20.14 -7.15 3.26
N PHE A 361 19.03 -6.42 3.14
CA PHE A 361 19.06 -4.97 2.95
C PHE A 361 19.73 -4.24 4.12
N LEU A 362 19.38 -4.59 5.37
CA LEU A 362 19.96 -4.00 6.58
C LEU A 362 21.46 -4.29 6.68
N GLY A 363 21.89 -5.50 6.35
CA GLY A 363 23.31 -5.89 6.35
C GLY A 363 24.16 -5.14 5.34
N ARG A 364 23.63 -4.85 4.15
CA ARG A 364 24.35 -4.10 3.10
C ARG A 364 24.48 -2.61 3.41
N THR A 365 23.55 -2.04 4.13
CA THR A 365 23.46 -0.57 4.27
C THR A 365 24.14 -0.02 5.52
N GLY A 366 24.59 -0.86 6.45
CA GLY A 366 25.18 -0.42 7.71
C GLY A 366 24.26 0.52 8.50
N CYS A 367 22.96 0.22 8.49
CA CYS A 367 21.93 1.09 9.02
C CYS A 367 21.73 0.93 10.54
N HIS A 368 21.29 1.99 11.20
CA HIS A 368 20.84 1.92 12.59
C HIS A 368 19.38 1.44 12.63
N VAL A 369 19.15 0.29 13.27
CA VAL A 369 17.83 -0.26 13.47
C VAL A 369 17.26 0.20 14.80
N ARG A 370 16.10 0.86 14.77
CA ARG A 370 15.35 1.19 15.97
C ARG A 370 14.08 0.35 16.02
N ILE A 371 13.98 -0.52 17.00
CA ILE A 371 12.76 -1.30 17.26
C ILE A 371 11.87 -0.49 18.19
N GLN A 372 10.65 -0.25 17.78
CA GLN A 372 9.66 0.44 18.59
C GLN A 372 8.44 -0.49 18.74
N PRO A 373 8.21 -1.03 19.94
CA PRO A 373 6.99 -1.80 20.19
C PRO A 373 5.77 -0.90 20.04
N VAL A 374 4.73 -1.41 19.41
CA VAL A 374 3.44 -0.75 19.34
C VAL A 374 2.72 -1.06 20.66
N LEU A 375 2.70 -0.07 21.55
CA LEU A 375 1.92 -0.14 22.77
C LEU A 375 0.42 -0.04 22.44
N ASP A 376 -0.43 -0.58 23.33
CA ASP A 376 -1.87 -0.52 23.17
C ASP A 376 -2.32 0.94 22.93
N PRO A 377 -2.90 1.25 21.75
CA PRO A 377 -3.32 2.61 21.45
C PRO A 377 -4.48 3.08 22.34
N THR A 378 -5.18 2.18 23.05
CA THR A 378 -6.28 2.53 23.97
C THR A 378 -5.78 3.28 25.21
N GLU A 379 -4.50 3.16 25.56
CA GLU A 379 -3.89 3.89 26.68
C GLU A 379 -3.52 5.35 26.36
N ILE A 380 -3.72 5.80 25.11
CA ILE A 380 -3.38 7.17 24.72
C ILE A 380 -4.49 8.12 25.15
N ALA A 381 -4.19 8.95 26.14
CA ALA A 381 -5.13 9.93 26.64
C ALA A 381 -5.59 10.92 25.54
N PRO A 382 -6.88 11.32 25.54
CA PRO A 382 -7.38 12.39 24.69
C PRO A 382 -6.65 13.72 24.94
N ILE A 383 -6.63 14.59 23.92
CA ILE A 383 -5.92 15.86 23.93
C ILE A 383 -6.88 16.99 23.58
N ASP A 384 -6.70 18.13 24.24
CA ASP A 384 -7.55 19.31 24.07
C ASP A 384 -7.14 20.18 22.86
N GLY A 385 -5.93 20.00 22.33
CA GLY A 385 -5.43 20.75 21.18
C GLY A 385 -5.93 20.20 19.83
N TYR A 386 -6.02 21.08 18.82
CA TYR A 386 -6.36 20.71 17.44
C TYR A 386 -5.26 19.85 16.79
N GLU A 387 -3.99 20.17 17.08
CA GLU A 387 -2.86 19.46 16.50
C GLU A 387 -2.75 18.04 17.05
N VAL A 388 -2.57 17.08 16.14
CA VAL A 388 -2.43 15.67 16.49
C VAL A 388 -0.96 15.36 16.80
N PRO A 389 -0.58 15.06 18.06
CA PRO A 389 0.77 14.72 18.42
C PRO A 389 1.27 13.45 17.74
N GLN A 390 2.58 13.32 17.58
CA GLN A 390 3.20 12.23 16.84
C GLN A 390 2.82 10.85 17.39
N ARG A 391 2.70 10.70 18.72
CA ARG A 391 2.30 9.44 19.37
C ARG A 391 0.88 9.03 18.96
N LEU A 392 -0.07 9.95 19.01
CA LEU A 392 -1.46 9.70 18.61
C LEU A 392 -1.57 9.48 17.10
N ARG A 393 -0.79 10.23 16.31
CA ARG A 393 -0.68 10.05 14.86
C ARG A 393 -0.19 8.64 14.50
N ALA A 394 0.83 8.13 15.18
CA ALA A 394 1.33 6.78 15.00
C ALA A 394 0.26 5.73 15.33
N ALA A 395 -0.45 5.89 16.46
CA ALA A 395 -1.52 4.97 16.86
C ALA A 395 -2.69 4.91 15.86
N VAL A 396 -3.11 6.07 15.35
CA VAL A 396 -4.16 6.13 14.31
C VAL A 396 -3.70 5.38 13.06
N ARG A 397 -2.44 5.54 12.64
CA ARG A 397 -1.90 4.88 11.44
C ARG A 397 -1.73 3.38 11.60
N VAL A 398 -1.37 2.90 12.79
CA VAL A 398 -1.32 1.46 13.07
C VAL A 398 -2.72 0.85 12.98
N ARG A 399 -3.71 1.51 13.57
CA ARG A 399 -5.11 1.06 13.54
C ARG A 399 -5.72 1.13 12.13
N GLN A 400 -5.43 2.21 11.40
CA GLN A 400 -6.05 2.51 10.11
C GLN A 400 -4.97 2.99 9.12
N ILE A 401 -4.56 2.10 8.24
CA ILE A 401 -3.45 2.32 7.30
C ILE A 401 -3.89 3.12 6.08
N ALA A 402 -5.15 2.92 5.65
CA ALA A 402 -5.68 3.48 4.43
C ALA A 402 -6.68 4.61 4.69
N ASP A 403 -6.89 5.41 3.66
CA ASP A 403 -7.93 6.43 3.58
C ASP A 403 -9.28 5.87 4.06
N VAL A 404 -9.91 6.56 5.01
CA VAL A 404 -11.20 6.16 5.58
C VAL A 404 -12.40 6.66 4.76
N PHE A 405 -12.17 7.36 3.66
CA PHE A 405 -13.24 7.66 2.72
C PHE A 405 -13.67 6.38 1.97
N PRO A 406 -14.98 6.19 1.65
CA PRO A 406 -15.44 5.00 0.95
C PRO A 406 -14.62 4.70 -0.31
N PHE A 407 -14.08 3.48 -0.40
CA PHE A 407 -13.20 3.02 -1.48
C PHE A 407 -11.94 3.90 -1.69
N GLY A 408 -11.48 4.62 -0.66
CA GLY A 408 -10.25 5.41 -0.69
C GLY A 408 -9.04 4.55 -1.07
N THR A 409 -8.20 5.03 -2.00
CA THR A 409 -7.05 4.28 -2.54
C THR A 409 -5.72 4.66 -1.90
N CYS A 410 -5.69 5.77 -1.15
CA CYS A 410 -4.47 6.29 -0.56
C CYS A 410 -4.06 5.44 0.67
N VAL A 411 -2.79 5.05 0.71
CA VAL A 411 -2.15 4.35 1.84
C VAL A 411 -0.90 5.08 2.31
N SER A 412 -0.75 6.36 1.95
CA SER A 412 0.44 7.14 2.26
C SER A 412 0.48 7.53 3.74
N PRO A 413 1.65 7.43 4.41
CA PRO A 413 1.83 7.95 5.76
C PRO A 413 1.73 9.48 5.85
N LYS A 414 1.68 10.16 4.69
CA LYS A 414 1.54 11.63 4.61
C LYS A 414 0.08 12.11 4.57
N MET A 415 -0.90 11.19 4.65
CA MET A 415 -2.30 11.59 4.73
C MET A 415 -2.58 12.46 5.94
N ASP A 416 -3.47 13.43 5.77
CA ASP A 416 -3.96 14.21 6.88
C ASP A 416 -4.79 13.32 7.83
N LEU A 417 -4.70 13.60 9.13
CA LEU A 417 -5.60 12.99 10.11
C LEU A 417 -6.76 13.95 10.33
N ASP A 418 -7.93 13.52 9.91
CA ASP A 418 -9.14 14.34 9.98
C ASP A 418 -10.00 13.97 11.19
N HIS A 419 -10.51 15.00 11.87
CA HIS A 419 -11.49 14.83 12.95
C HIS A 419 -12.84 14.41 12.38
N THR A 420 -13.39 13.30 12.84
CA THR A 420 -14.71 12.83 12.40
C THR A 420 -15.80 13.79 12.88
N GLU A 421 -15.77 14.16 14.15
CA GLU A 421 -16.53 15.26 14.69
C GLU A 421 -15.66 16.52 14.63
N ARG A 422 -16.21 17.58 14.03
CA ARG A 422 -15.48 18.82 13.83
C ARG A 422 -14.94 19.36 15.15
N TYR A 423 -13.64 19.65 15.18
CA TYR A 423 -13.01 20.30 16.32
C TYR A 423 -13.56 21.71 16.53
N VAL A 424 -13.96 21.99 17.77
CA VAL A 424 -14.40 23.32 18.23
C VAL A 424 -13.39 23.78 19.28
N PRO A 425 -12.71 24.91 19.12
CA PRO A 425 -11.80 25.42 20.15
C PRO A 425 -12.51 25.60 21.50
N MET A 426 -11.81 25.31 22.58
CA MET A 426 -12.40 25.40 23.94
C MET A 426 -12.88 26.82 24.27
N ASP A 427 -12.19 27.85 23.78
CA ASP A 427 -12.60 29.27 23.91
C ASP A 427 -13.95 29.57 23.24
N TYR A 428 -14.37 28.72 22.31
CA TYR A 428 -15.68 28.79 21.64
C TYR A 428 -16.67 27.73 22.16
N GLY A 429 -16.43 27.20 23.38
CA GLY A 429 -17.33 26.24 24.03
C GLY A 429 -17.15 24.78 23.57
N GLY A 430 -16.06 24.45 22.92
CA GLY A 430 -15.74 23.06 22.55
C GLY A 430 -15.47 22.19 23.79
N PRO A 431 -15.89 20.90 23.78
CA PRO A 431 -15.63 19.98 24.89
C PRO A 431 -14.14 19.61 24.96
N PRO A 432 -13.63 19.20 26.14
CA PRO A 432 -12.27 18.68 26.25
C PRO A 432 -12.11 17.31 25.55
N GLY A 433 -10.88 16.91 25.21
CA GLY A 433 -10.56 15.59 24.69
C GLY A 433 -11.06 15.30 23.27
N GLN A 434 -11.24 16.35 22.44
CA GLN A 434 -11.76 16.19 21.08
C GLN A 434 -10.76 15.45 20.16
N THR A 435 -9.44 15.65 20.40
CA THR A 435 -8.38 14.99 19.63
C THR A 435 -8.02 13.68 20.31
N ARG A 436 -8.70 12.62 19.89
CA ARG A 436 -8.59 11.26 20.41
C ARG A 436 -8.67 10.22 19.31
N LEU A 437 -8.23 9.01 19.61
CA LEU A 437 -8.21 7.89 18.69
C LEU A 437 -9.61 7.62 18.08
N GLY A 438 -10.66 7.68 18.89
CA GLY A 438 -12.06 7.48 18.46
C GLY A 438 -12.66 8.64 17.65
N ASN A 439 -11.93 9.74 17.43
CA ASN A 439 -12.38 10.88 16.63
C ASN A 439 -11.45 11.21 15.47
N LEU A 440 -10.45 10.38 15.18
CA LEU A 440 -9.47 10.62 14.13
C LEU A 440 -9.47 9.49 13.09
N GLY A 441 -9.29 9.86 11.82
CA GLY A 441 -9.09 8.93 10.74
C GLY A 441 -8.18 9.52 9.66
N PRO A 442 -7.30 8.70 9.02
CA PRO A 442 -6.51 9.15 7.89
C PRO A 442 -7.43 9.39 6.69
N MET A 443 -7.36 10.54 6.09
CA MET A 443 -8.18 10.89 4.94
C MET A 443 -7.36 11.64 3.89
N GLY A 444 -7.51 11.20 2.64
CA GLY A 444 -6.95 11.91 1.50
C GLY A 444 -7.67 13.24 1.25
N ARG A 445 -6.97 14.24 0.75
CA ARG A 445 -7.56 15.57 0.48
C ARG A 445 -8.84 15.55 -0.34
N PRO A 446 -9.01 14.71 -1.38
CA PRO A 446 -10.28 14.64 -2.11
C PRO A 446 -11.45 14.20 -1.22
N GLY A 447 -11.26 13.15 -0.40
CA GLY A 447 -12.26 12.67 0.55
C GLY A 447 -12.59 13.71 1.61
N HIS A 448 -11.57 14.36 2.19
CA HIS A 448 -11.75 15.46 3.13
C HIS A 448 -12.58 16.61 2.51
N ARG A 449 -12.29 17.01 1.29
CA ARG A 449 -13.05 18.04 0.57
C ARG A 449 -14.50 17.61 0.29
N ALA A 450 -14.72 16.32 -0.05
CA ALA A 450 -16.06 15.79 -0.27
C ALA A 450 -16.91 15.86 1.02
N VAL A 451 -16.32 15.57 2.18
CA VAL A 451 -17.00 15.71 3.48
C VAL A 451 -17.21 17.18 3.84
N THR A 452 -16.21 18.04 3.62
CA THR A 452 -16.28 19.46 4.03
C THR A 452 -17.21 20.28 3.16
N HIS A 453 -17.20 20.06 1.84
CA HIS A 453 -17.87 20.91 0.85
C HIS A 453 -18.84 20.15 -0.06
N GLY A 454 -18.65 18.82 -0.21
CA GLY A 454 -19.41 17.99 -1.13
C GLY A 454 -20.71 17.40 -0.56
N GLY A 455 -21.12 17.79 0.63
CA GLY A 455 -22.37 17.31 1.25
C GLY A 455 -22.32 15.89 1.79
N TRP A 456 -21.17 15.24 1.75
CA TRP A 456 -20.97 13.96 2.45
C TRP A 456 -20.98 14.16 3.95
N LYS A 457 -21.52 13.17 4.66
CA LYS A 457 -21.52 13.13 6.12
C LYS A 457 -20.74 11.90 6.57
N LYS A 458 -20.01 12.02 7.68
CA LYS A 458 -19.31 10.88 8.29
C LYS A 458 -19.59 10.82 9.78
N ARG A 459 -19.53 9.63 10.33
CA ARG A 459 -19.65 9.32 11.75
C ARG A 459 -18.66 8.22 12.12
N GLN A 460 -18.22 8.19 13.35
CA GLN A 460 -17.32 7.15 13.87
C GLN A 460 -17.92 6.62 15.17
N PRO A 461 -18.86 5.67 15.09
CA PRO A 461 -19.54 5.14 16.29
C PRO A 461 -18.56 4.41 17.21
N GLU A 462 -17.54 3.80 16.65
CA GLU A 462 -16.45 3.13 17.36
C GLU A 462 -15.11 3.41 16.69
N SER A 463 -14.03 3.28 17.48
CA SER A 463 -12.68 3.50 16.98
C SER A 463 -12.35 2.54 15.83
N GLY A 464 -12.08 3.07 14.62
CA GLY A 464 -11.81 2.28 13.42
C GLY A 464 -13.01 1.92 12.56
N TYR A 465 -14.24 2.29 12.98
CA TYR A 465 -15.47 2.08 12.21
C TYR A 465 -16.03 3.43 11.75
N PHE A 466 -16.07 3.67 10.46
CA PHE A 466 -16.53 4.93 9.88
C PHE A 466 -17.79 4.68 9.06
N VAL A 467 -18.85 5.38 9.38
CA VAL A 467 -20.10 5.33 8.61
C VAL A 467 -20.20 6.62 7.82
N HIS A 468 -20.27 6.47 6.50
CA HIS A 468 -20.42 7.59 5.57
C HIS A 468 -21.80 7.57 4.94
N ARG A 469 -22.35 8.76 4.71
CA ARG A 469 -23.58 8.94 3.94
C ARG A 469 -23.35 9.93 2.83
N SER A 470 -23.62 9.49 1.59
CA SER A 470 -23.52 10.35 0.42
C SER A 470 -24.64 11.41 0.40
N PRO A 471 -24.52 12.47 -0.38
CA PRO A 471 -25.59 13.47 -0.61
C PRO A 471 -26.89 12.85 -1.12
N TYR A 472 -26.80 11.69 -1.80
CA TYR A 472 -27.93 10.97 -2.36
C TYR A 472 -28.51 9.90 -1.43
N GLY A 473 -28.01 9.81 -0.20
CA GLY A 473 -28.52 8.92 0.85
C GLY A 473 -27.93 7.50 0.84
N PHE A 474 -26.94 7.20 -0.01
CA PHE A 474 -26.23 5.91 0.04
C PHE A 474 -25.33 5.86 1.29
N VAL A 475 -25.35 4.75 1.98
CA VAL A 475 -24.61 4.54 3.24
C VAL A 475 -23.48 3.53 3.00
N TYR A 476 -22.32 3.81 3.59
CA TYR A 476 -21.13 2.99 3.52
C TYR A 476 -20.53 2.80 4.90
N LEU A 477 -20.12 1.58 5.22
CA LEU A 477 -19.34 1.28 6.41
C LEU A 477 -17.89 1.04 5.98
N VAL A 478 -16.96 1.81 6.54
CA VAL A 478 -15.52 1.69 6.27
C VAL A 478 -14.80 1.23 7.52
N THR A 479 -13.99 0.18 7.39
CA THR A 479 -13.18 -0.41 8.46
C THR A 479 -11.74 -0.62 7.97
N ASN A 480 -10.87 -1.18 8.79
CA ASN A 480 -9.55 -1.63 8.37
C ASN A 480 -9.59 -2.75 7.31
N GLN A 481 -10.69 -3.49 7.22
CA GLN A 481 -10.92 -4.55 6.23
C GLN A 481 -11.37 -4.01 4.88
N GLY A 482 -11.90 -2.78 4.82
CA GLY A 482 -12.36 -2.14 3.59
C GLY A 482 -13.69 -1.42 3.73
N THR A 483 -14.36 -1.26 2.59
CA THR A 483 -15.66 -0.58 2.47
C THR A 483 -16.77 -1.57 2.17
N LEU A 484 -17.81 -1.56 2.99
CA LEU A 484 -19.08 -2.25 2.74
C LEU A 484 -20.13 -1.23 2.30
N ALA A 485 -20.63 -1.37 1.08
CA ALA A 485 -21.74 -0.56 0.58
C ALA A 485 -23.08 -1.12 1.13
N LEU A 486 -23.76 -0.33 1.97
CA LEU A 486 -25.04 -0.70 2.55
C LEU A 486 -26.24 -0.25 1.67
N GLY A 487 -25.95 0.55 0.64
CA GLY A 487 -26.95 1.04 -0.30
C GLY A 487 -27.84 2.14 0.30
N ARG A 488 -29.07 2.21 -0.19
CA ARG A 488 -30.11 3.16 0.23
C ARG A 488 -31.40 2.39 0.56
N THR A 489 -31.36 1.67 1.67
CA THR A 489 -32.43 0.82 2.18
C THR A 489 -32.84 1.26 3.59
N ASP A 490 -33.95 0.75 4.12
CA ASP A 490 -34.35 1.00 5.50
C ASP A 490 -33.29 0.51 6.49
N PHE A 491 -32.61 -0.61 6.19
CA PHE A 491 -31.48 -1.10 6.98
C PHE A 491 -30.33 -0.10 7.00
N SER A 492 -29.93 0.42 5.85
CA SER A 492 -28.84 1.40 5.77
C SER A 492 -29.20 2.72 6.48
N ALA A 493 -30.46 3.13 6.42
CA ALA A 493 -30.96 4.28 7.18
C ALA A 493 -30.88 4.02 8.70
N ALA A 494 -31.29 2.84 9.17
CA ALA A 494 -31.16 2.45 10.56
C ALA A 494 -29.71 2.42 11.05
N VAL A 495 -28.78 1.90 10.24
CA VAL A 495 -27.33 1.92 10.54
C VAL A 495 -26.83 3.36 10.66
N TRP A 496 -27.24 4.24 9.74
CA TRP A 496 -26.88 5.66 9.83
C TRP A 496 -27.40 6.30 11.11
N GLU A 497 -28.65 6.08 11.50
CA GLU A 497 -29.20 6.66 12.73
C GLU A 497 -28.52 6.07 13.98
N ALA A 498 -28.29 4.77 14.02
CA ALA A 498 -27.59 4.10 15.13
C ALA A 498 -26.13 4.55 15.28
N SER A 499 -25.51 5.05 14.21
CA SER A 499 -24.14 5.57 14.24
C SER A 499 -24.02 7.02 14.75
N ALA A 500 -25.13 7.63 15.20
CA ALA A 500 -25.09 8.96 15.77
C ALA A 500 -24.19 9.01 17.03
N PRO A 501 -23.42 10.10 17.22
CA PRO A 501 -22.57 10.23 18.40
C PRO A 501 -23.42 10.06 19.69
N ARG A 502 -23.01 9.13 20.53
CA ARG A 502 -23.57 8.99 21.84
C ARG A 502 -22.89 10.00 22.75
N ASN A 503 -23.68 10.83 23.45
CA ASN A 503 -23.17 11.80 24.43
C ASN A 503 -22.57 11.14 25.69
N GLU A 504 -22.33 9.84 25.67
CA GLU A 504 -21.74 9.09 26.77
C GLU A 504 -20.42 8.49 26.36
N ILE A 505 -19.36 8.76 27.12
CA ILE A 505 -18.06 8.15 27.07
C ILE A 505 -18.23 6.66 27.44
N SER A 506 -18.46 5.80 26.47
CA SER A 506 -18.39 4.36 26.67
C SER A 506 -17.02 3.90 26.21
N GLU A 507 -16.21 3.51 27.16
CA GLU A 507 -14.94 2.83 26.92
C GLU A 507 -15.20 1.46 26.27
N THR A 508 -15.21 1.42 24.95
CA THR A 508 -15.25 0.15 24.24
C THR A 508 -13.81 -0.24 23.86
N ARG A 509 -13.33 -1.33 24.45
CA ARG A 509 -12.02 -1.92 24.16
C ARG A 509 -11.93 -2.32 22.69
N CYS A 510 -11.14 -1.62 21.91
CA CYS A 510 -10.71 -2.09 20.58
C CYS A 510 -9.64 -3.17 20.75
N HIS A 511 -9.96 -4.40 20.38
CA HIS A 511 -8.94 -5.44 20.22
C HIS A 511 -8.17 -5.18 18.93
N LEU A 512 -6.96 -4.62 19.05
CA LEU A 512 -5.93 -4.78 18.02
C LEU A 512 -5.37 -6.19 18.15
N PRO A 513 -4.95 -6.82 17.03
CA PRO A 513 -4.14 -8.04 17.15
C PRO A 513 -2.95 -7.73 18.06
N PRO A 514 -2.69 -8.55 19.11
CA PRO A 514 -1.74 -8.22 20.17
C PRO A 514 -0.27 -8.17 19.74
N ASP A 515 0.06 -8.43 18.48
CA ASP A 515 1.41 -8.83 18.07
C ASP A 515 2.02 -7.96 16.96
N VAL A 516 1.66 -6.68 16.81
CA VAL A 516 2.26 -5.82 15.78
C VAL A 516 3.41 -4.99 16.35
N LEU A 517 4.62 -5.23 15.85
CA LEU A 517 5.82 -4.43 16.12
C LEU A 517 6.09 -3.46 14.97
N GLN A 518 6.33 -2.20 15.28
CA GLN A 518 6.80 -1.21 14.31
C GLN A 518 8.31 -1.06 14.40
N ILE A 519 9.02 -1.37 13.31
CA ILE A 519 10.46 -1.18 13.21
C ILE A 519 10.74 0.06 12.37
N SER A 520 11.41 1.05 12.98
CA SER A 520 11.89 2.23 12.28
C SER A 520 13.39 2.10 12.04
N VAL A 521 13.80 2.20 10.78
CA VAL A 521 15.21 2.13 10.39
C VAL A 521 15.67 3.52 9.99
N ARG A 522 16.68 4.04 10.69
CA ARG A 522 17.43 5.23 10.29
C ARG A 522 18.71 4.79 9.61
N ILE A 523 18.85 5.17 8.37
CA ILE A 523 20.09 4.97 7.62
C ILE A 523 20.91 6.25 7.76
N PRO A 524 22.15 6.17 8.22
CA PRO A 524 23.00 7.34 8.50
C PRO A 524 23.32 8.17 7.27
#